data_68e3141beddeb1c93e2f33b546d64bf2
#
_entry.id   68e3141beddeb1c93e2f33b546d64bf2
#
_cell.length_a   1.000
_cell.length_b   1.000
_cell.length_c   1.000
_cell.angle_alpha   90.00
_cell.angle_beta   90.00
_cell.angle_gamma   90.00
#
_symmetry.space_group_name_H-M   'P 1'
#
loop_
_entity.id
_entity.type
_entity.pdbx_description
1 polymer ?
#
loop_
_entity_poly.entity_id
_entity_poly.type
_entity_poly.pdbx_seq_one_letter_code
_entity_poly.pdbx_strand_id
1 'polypeptide(L)'
;MKKITLLLYVFCICSNIYSQQIKKNVKKTITEYPELEAVIKHYKKNGNKEKLQAAYFLIANIGNKGTYTNDLVDSKGISVGYDISNFKDETAEKKWLDSVTAVRGKLHEKETFLPDLKNSTAPFLINNIDRAFEVRQKSPFCKDLTDAEFYEYILPYRVGTEKLEYWRDQVLNDFSASQKDSIYSFSTVLAATSYIDKIYQKKFQFGGNRYFKEKKVRSYSELLQDKSGKCDDMCNLMVFALRALGIPSGFDGIQYKRASNDVGHGWCFVLDTKTKKNYPFDALSNNGPGFFNLPYKNAPKVLRKQFALISPNSIKNDQSVIHPNLFEDNSLDVTSEYFETTNLTIPLEKKYQGPIYLSIWNNGWWKPVDYSYDTNQTTAIFNNVSKENLYCLTKYRYFSTEEASEPFIINKFGEIKHINSLPSKKDINLNEYKNKELKNAKNNAKILEFDTKKEICKKIVEENITKNEWSIISENHLKTNTLYHFVDEPNNMYKIFLLKNDGSVDWY
;
A
#
# COMPACT_ATOMS: atom_id res chain seq x y z
N MET A 1 -12.35 1.80 41.48
CA MET A 1 -10.97 2.25 41.69
C MET A 1 -9.93 1.14 41.50
N LYS A 2 -10.03 -0.05 42.15
CA LYS A 2 -8.99 -1.11 42.01
C LYS A 2 -8.75 -1.65 40.59
N LYS A 3 -9.75 -1.70 39.70
CA LYS A 3 -9.58 -2.18 38.31
C LYS A 3 -8.84 -1.18 37.42
N ILE A 4 -9.00 0.13 37.65
CA ILE A 4 -8.31 1.19 36.87
C ILE A 4 -6.83 1.24 37.30
N THR A 5 -6.53 1.05 38.58
CA THR A 5 -5.16 1.03 39.09
C THR A 5 -4.38 -0.19 38.54
N LEU A 6 -5.03 -1.35 38.39
CA LEU A 6 -4.40 -2.55 37.85
C LEU A 6 -4.10 -2.38 36.33
N LEU A 7 -5.01 -1.77 35.56
CA LEU A 7 -4.80 -1.49 34.13
C LEU A 7 -3.63 -0.52 33.90
N LEU A 8 -3.55 0.55 34.69
CA LEU A 8 -2.44 1.50 34.68
C LEU A 8 -1.10 0.84 35.06
N TYR A 9 -1.10 -0.08 36.00
CA TYR A 9 0.10 -0.79 36.44
C TYR A 9 0.61 -1.76 35.36
N VAL A 10 -0.29 -2.49 34.68
CA VAL A 10 0.04 -3.38 33.56
C VAL A 10 0.56 -2.58 32.38
N PHE A 11 -0.04 -1.44 32.07
CA PHE A 11 0.41 -0.56 31.00
C PHE A 11 1.81 0.02 31.26
N CYS A 12 2.09 0.41 32.50
CA CYS A 12 3.42 0.86 32.92
C CYS A 12 4.48 -0.24 32.89
N ILE A 13 4.14 -1.48 33.23
CA ILE A 13 5.07 -2.62 33.15
C ILE A 13 5.37 -2.97 31.69
N CYS A 14 4.36 -3.04 30.83
CA CYS A 14 4.55 -3.30 29.39
C CYS A 14 5.40 -2.22 28.72
N SER A 15 5.18 -0.94 29.06
CA SER A 15 5.99 0.17 28.50
C SER A 15 7.45 0.13 28.98
N ASN A 16 7.70 -0.29 30.20
CA ASN A 16 9.07 -0.44 30.71
C ASN A 16 9.82 -1.62 30.08
N ILE A 17 9.15 -2.77 29.92
CA ILE A 17 9.72 -3.96 29.25
C ILE A 17 10.04 -3.65 27.80
N TYR A 18 9.12 -2.99 27.09
CA TYR A 18 9.31 -2.55 25.72
C TYR A 18 10.50 -1.59 25.58
N SER A 19 10.60 -0.59 26.47
CA SER A 19 11.71 0.33 26.52
C SER A 19 13.07 -0.34 26.80
N GLN A 20 13.11 -1.36 27.66
CA GLN A 20 14.32 -2.13 27.94
C GLN A 20 14.74 -3.00 26.74
N GLN A 21 13.78 -3.64 26.05
CA GLN A 21 14.05 -4.45 24.86
C GLN A 21 14.59 -3.58 23.72
N ILE A 22 14.00 -2.39 23.48
CA ILE A 22 14.51 -1.40 22.53
C ILE A 22 15.97 -1.06 22.84
N LYS A 23 16.28 -0.69 24.09
CA LYS A 23 17.65 -0.33 24.48
C LYS A 23 18.63 -1.48 24.27
N LYS A 24 18.23 -2.73 24.54
CA LYS A 24 19.07 -3.92 24.32
C LYS A 24 19.35 -4.14 22.83
N ASN A 25 18.33 -4.05 21.98
CA ASN A 25 18.46 -4.18 20.53
C ASN A 25 19.37 -3.07 19.97
N VAL A 26 19.12 -1.81 20.36
CA VAL A 26 19.97 -0.68 19.96
C VAL A 26 21.42 -0.88 20.40
N LYS A 27 21.67 -1.37 21.62
CA LYS A 27 23.02 -1.63 22.10
C LYS A 27 23.78 -2.61 21.22
N LYS A 28 23.12 -3.67 20.75
CA LYS A 28 23.71 -4.62 19.79
C LYS A 28 24.02 -3.92 18.47
N THR A 29 23.04 -3.22 17.89
CA THR A 29 23.17 -2.54 16.60
C THR A 29 24.31 -1.51 16.59
N ILE A 30 24.38 -0.65 17.58
CA ILE A 30 25.43 0.39 17.62
C ILE A 30 26.85 -0.14 17.80
N THR A 31 27.00 -1.35 18.35
CA THR A 31 28.32 -2.00 18.46
C THR A 31 28.88 -2.38 17.07
N GLU A 32 28.00 -2.71 16.14
CA GLU A 32 28.36 -3.11 14.78
C GLU A 32 28.45 -1.91 13.81
N TYR A 33 27.78 -0.79 14.15
CA TYR A 33 27.67 0.39 13.28
C TYR A 33 28.07 1.68 14.01
N PRO A 34 29.37 2.11 13.91
CA PRO A 34 29.91 3.28 14.64
C PRO A 34 29.17 4.60 14.36
N GLU A 35 28.65 4.80 13.14
CA GLU A 35 27.87 6.00 12.80
C GLU A 35 26.62 6.10 13.66
N LEU A 36 25.92 5.01 13.91
CA LEU A 36 24.74 4.99 14.77
C LEU A 36 25.09 5.20 16.24
N GLU A 37 26.24 4.70 16.69
CA GLU A 37 26.76 4.97 18.02
C GLU A 37 27.06 6.46 18.23
N ALA A 38 27.61 7.13 17.21
CA ALA A 38 27.92 8.54 17.24
C ALA A 38 26.67 9.43 17.47
N VAL A 39 25.50 9.05 16.87
CA VAL A 39 24.20 9.71 17.13
C VAL A 39 23.82 9.63 18.62
N ILE A 40 23.92 8.45 19.21
CA ILE A 40 23.60 8.24 20.63
C ILE A 40 24.56 9.04 21.54
N LYS A 41 25.87 9.02 21.23
CA LYS A 41 26.89 9.79 21.98
C LYS A 41 26.62 11.30 21.90
N HIS A 42 26.22 11.79 20.72
CA HIS A 42 25.88 13.20 20.52
C HIS A 42 24.82 13.69 21.50
N TYR A 43 23.65 13.02 21.54
CA TYR A 43 22.55 13.45 22.41
C TYR A 43 22.75 13.14 23.88
N LYS A 44 23.53 12.12 24.24
CA LYS A 44 23.94 11.87 25.63
C LYS A 44 24.83 13.03 26.14
N LYS A 45 25.84 13.46 25.35
CA LYS A 45 26.72 14.55 25.70
C LYS A 45 25.99 15.89 25.87
N ASN A 46 24.97 16.12 25.01
CA ASN A 46 24.18 17.35 25.02
C ASN A 46 23.06 17.35 26.07
N GLY A 47 22.86 16.24 26.80
CA GLY A 47 21.86 16.13 27.86
C GLY A 47 20.38 16.16 27.38
N ASN A 48 20.15 16.13 26.08
CA ASN A 48 18.80 16.19 25.51
C ASN A 48 18.12 14.81 25.51
N LYS A 49 17.31 14.58 26.53
CA LYS A 49 16.63 13.29 26.76
C LYS A 49 15.61 12.96 25.67
N GLU A 50 14.85 13.94 25.17
CA GLU A 50 13.80 13.71 24.16
C GLU A 50 14.43 13.33 22.82
N LYS A 51 15.43 14.08 22.34
CA LYS A 51 16.14 13.74 21.11
C LYS A 51 16.92 12.42 21.24
N LEU A 52 17.41 12.09 22.44
CA LEU A 52 18.01 10.79 22.68
C LEU A 52 16.99 9.64 22.54
N GLN A 53 15.76 9.80 23.02
CA GLN A 53 14.71 8.80 22.82
C GLN A 53 14.33 8.68 21.34
N ALA A 54 14.23 9.78 20.62
CA ALA A 54 14.03 9.79 19.17
C ALA A 54 15.15 9.05 18.41
N ALA A 55 16.41 9.25 18.82
CA ALA A 55 17.54 8.50 18.27
C ALA A 55 17.42 7.00 18.54
N TYR A 56 17.04 6.60 19.76
CA TYR A 56 16.76 5.18 20.08
C TYR A 56 15.64 4.61 19.21
N PHE A 57 14.55 5.35 19.00
CA PHE A 57 13.45 4.92 18.14
C PHE A 57 13.92 4.68 16.70
N LEU A 58 14.63 5.65 16.08
CA LEU A 58 15.10 5.49 14.71
C LEU A 58 16.06 4.30 14.57
N ILE A 59 17.04 4.17 15.48
CA ILE A 59 18.03 3.09 15.41
C ILE A 59 17.42 1.71 15.69
N ALA A 60 16.44 1.62 16.58
CA ALA A 60 15.74 0.35 16.86
C ALA A 60 14.98 -0.19 15.64
N ASN A 61 14.52 0.71 14.76
CA ASN A 61 13.68 0.41 13.61
C ASN A 61 14.39 0.51 12.25
N ILE A 62 15.71 0.74 12.23
CA ILE A 62 16.50 0.93 11.00
C ILE A 62 16.77 -0.38 10.26
N GLY A 63 16.68 -1.53 10.94
CA GLY A 63 17.22 -2.81 10.48
C GLY A 63 16.71 -3.32 9.14
N ASN A 64 15.46 -3.02 8.78
CA ASN A 64 14.84 -3.39 7.50
C ASN A 64 14.71 -2.20 6.53
N LYS A 65 15.26 -1.04 6.87
CA LYS A 65 15.21 0.15 6.03
C LYS A 65 16.37 0.17 5.04
N GLY A 66 16.11 0.69 3.86
CA GLY A 66 17.13 0.80 2.83
C GLY A 66 16.59 1.41 1.55
N THR A 67 17.49 1.63 0.61
CA THR A 67 17.19 2.11 -0.73
C THR A 67 17.25 0.95 -1.72
N TYR A 68 16.20 0.78 -2.51
CA TYR A 68 16.27 -0.05 -3.71
C TYR A 68 16.72 0.80 -4.89
N THR A 69 17.82 0.36 -5.53
CA THR A 69 18.21 0.86 -6.85
C THR A 69 17.81 -0.18 -7.89
N ASN A 70 17.32 0.28 -9.04
CA ASN A 70 16.97 -0.59 -10.14
C ASN A 70 17.69 -0.10 -11.40
N ASP A 71 18.83 -0.72 -11.71
CA ASP A 71 19.63 -0.41 -12.90
C ASP A 71 19.22 -1.29 -14.06
N LEU A 72 19.13 -0.72 -15.25
CA LEU A 72 19.09 -1.51 -16.47
C LEU A 72 20.52 -1.80 -16.93
N VAL A 73 20.87 -3.08 -17.01
CA VAL A 73 22.23 -3.53 -17.30
C VAL A 73 22.28 -4.44 -18.53
N ASP A 74 23.43 -4.46 -19.20
CA ASP A 74 23.70 -5.39 -20.29
C ASP A 74 24.08 -6.81 -19.79
N SER A 75 24.34 -7.73 -20.72
CA SER A 75 24.72 -9.11 -20.41
C SER A 75 26.00 -9.25 -19.59
N LYS A 76 26.82 -8.20 -19.51
CA LYS A 76 28.04 -8.12 -18.70
C LYS A 76 27.79 -7.50 -17.33
N GLY A 77 26.53 -7.13 -17.01
CA GLY A 77 26.17 -6.45 -15.78
C GLY A 77 26.56 -4.98 -15.71
N ILE A 78 26.88 -4.36 -16.83
CA ILE A 78 27.26 -2.95 -16.91
C ILE A 78 25.99 -2.12 -17.12
N SER A 79 25.77 -1.11 -16.25
CA SER A 79 24.63 -0.19 -16.35
C SER A 79 24.65 0.56 -17.70
N VAL A 80 23.47 0.69 -18.29
CA VAL A 80 23.28 1.48 -19.53
C VAL A 80 22.78 2.89 -19.24
N GLY A 81 22.66 3.29 -17.98
CA GLY A 81 22.28 4.64 -17.58
C GLY A 81 20.81 4.98 -17.90
N TYR A 82 19.93 3.98 -17.83
CA TYR A 82 18.49 4.20 -18.04
C TYR A 82 17.90 5.04 -16.92
N ASP A 83 17.20 6.11 -17.29
CA ASP A 83 16.32 6.87 -16.40
C ASP A 83 15.10 7.35 -17.22
N ILE A 84 13.91 7.00 -16.77
CA ILE A 84 12.64 7.29 -17.46
C ILE A 84 12.42 8.80 -17.65
N SER A 85 12.93 9.63 -16.73
CA SER A 85 12.80 11.09 -16.78
C SER A 85 13.53 11.72 -17.96
N ASN A 86 14.54 11.03 -18.54
CA ASN A 86 15.27 11.49 -19.71
C ASN A 86 14.46 11.44 -21.00
N PHE A 87 13.27 10.82 -20.98
CA PHE A 87 12.45 10.64 -22.19
C PHE A 87 11.15 11.43 -22.08
N LYS A 88 10.83 12.19 -23.12
CA LYS A 88 9.60 12.98 -23.19
C LYS A 88 8.31 12.11 -23.24
N ASP A 89 8.40 10.91 -23.84
CA ASP A 89 7.30 9.98 -24.04
C ASP A 89 7.78 8.53 -24.22
N GLU A 90 6.84 7.56 -24.20
CA GLU A 90 7.13 6.14 -24.40
C GLU A 90 7.76 5.83 -25.77
N THR A 91 7.49 6.64 -26.79
CA THR A 91 8.06 6.43 -28.14
C THR A 91 9.55 6.77 -28.14
N ALA A 92 9.94 7.86 -27.48
CA ALA A 92 11.33 8.25 -27.33
C ALA A 92 12.11 7.23 -26.48
N GLU A 93 11.50 6.78 -25.39
CA GLU A 93 12.04 5.73 -24.52
C GLU A 93 12.28 4.41 -25.29
N LYS A 94 11.27 3.94 -26.03
CA LYS A 94 11.37 2.71 -26.83
C LYS A 94 12.49 2.81 -27.89
N LYS A 95 12.57 3.91 -28.62
CA LYS A 95 13.64 4.13 -29.61
C LYS A 95 15.03 4.05 -28.99
N TRP A 96 15.19 4.64 -27.79
CA TRP A 96 16.45 4.57 -27.08
C TRP A 96 16.76 3.13 -26.63
N LEU A 97 15.78 2.42 -26.03
CA LEU A 97 15.93 1.02 -25.63
C LEU A 97 16.30 0.12 -26.81
N ASP A 98 15.65 0.29 -27.97
CA ASP A 98 15.94 -0.47 -29.18
C ASP A 98 17.39 -0.21 -29.64
N SER A 99 17.85 1.06 -29.63
CA SER A 99 19.21 1.42 -30.04
C SER A 99 20.28 0.88 -29.09
N VAL A 100 20.03 0.95 -27.78
CA VAL A 100 20.96 0.41 -26.76
C VAL A 100 21.01 -1.11 -26.83
N THR A 101 19.86 -1.76 -27.01
CA THR A 101 19.77 -3.21 -27.17
C THR A 101 20.53 -3.70 -28.40
N ALA A 102 20.47 -2.97 -29.52
CA ALA A 102 21.22 -3.29 -30.74
C ALA A 102 22.75 -3.26 -30.52
N VAL A 103 23.25 -2.40 -29.64
CA VAL A 103 24.70 -2.23 -29.36
C VAL A 103 25.17 -3.11 -28.20
N ARG A 104 24.37 -3.21 -27.13
CA ARG A 104 24.75 -3.87 -25.87
C ARG A 104 24.19 -5.29 -25.72
N GLY A 105 23.31 -5.71 -26.62
CA GLY A 105 22.58 -6.98 -26.52
C GLY A 105 21.38 -6.88 -25.57
N LYS A 106 20.87 -8.04 -25.16
CA LYS A 106 19.69 -8.14 -24.28
C LYS A 106 19.96 -7.45 -22.95
N LEU A 107 19.07 -6.51 -22.60
CA LEU A 107 19.10 -5.81 -21.33
C LEU A 107 18.27 -6.55 -20.26
N HIS A 108 18.65 -6.39 -19.01
CA HIS A 108 17.90 -6.92 -17.86
C HIS A 108 18.00 -5.98 -16.66
N GLU A 109 16.97 -6.01 -15.82
CA GLU A 109 16.95 -5.23 -14.59
C GLU A 109 17.88 -5.87 -13.54
N LYS A 110 18.63 -5.01 -12.86
CA LYS A 110 19.47 -5.38 -11.71
C LYS A 110 19.01 -4.55 -10.52
N GLU A 111 18.31 -5.21 -9.62
CA GLU A 111 17.91 -4.61 -8.34
C GLU A 111 19.02 -4.78 -7.30
N THR A 112 19.31 -3.71 -6.57
CA THR A 112 20.28 -3.72 -5.46
C THR A 112 19.66 -3.06 -4.24
N PHE A 113 19.73 -3.73 -3.09
CA PHE A 113 19.29 -3.17 -1.81
C PHE A 113 20.47 -2.60 -1.05
N LEU A 114 20.39 -1.32 -0.71
CA LEU A 114 21.39 -0.58 0.06
C LEU A 114 20.81 -0.34 1.47
N PRO A 115 21.20 -1.15 2.49
CA PRO A 115 20.62 -1.05 3.82
C PRO A 115 21.07 0.25 4.54
N ASP A 116 20.13 0.90 5.20
CA ASP A 116 20.37 2.14 5.95
C ASP A 116 21.34 1.95 7.11
N LEU A 117 21.38 0.76 7.69
CA LEU A 117 22.40 0.37 8.68
C LEU A 117 23.83 0.71 8.25
N LYS A 118 24.12 0.61 6.95
CA LYS A 118 25.46 0.86 6.37
C LYS A 118 25.58 2.22 5.70
N ASN A 119 24.45 2.78 5.26
CA ASN A 119 24.46 3.99 4.42
C ASN A 119 24.00 5.26 5.16
N SER A 120 23.42 5.13 6.36
CA SER A 120 23.11 6.28 7.20
C SER A 120 24.33 6.79 7.92
N THR A 121 24.58 8.11 7.86
CA THR A 121 25.66 8.77 8.60
C THR A 121 25.14 9.45 9.85
N ALA A 122 26.00 9.64 10.86
CA ALA A 122 25.63 10.36 12.08
C ALA A 122 25.16 11.79 11.80
N PRO A 123 25.85 12.61 10.96
CA PRO A 123 25.37 13.94 10.62
C PRO A 123 23.98 13.95 9.99
N PHE A 124 23.67 12.98 9.12
CA PHE A 124 22.36 12.86 8.49
C PHE A 124 21.24 12.62 9.52
N LEU A 125 21.42 11.62 10.40
CA LEU A 125 20.40 11.28 11.41
C LEU A 125 20.26 12.39 12.45
N ILE A 126 21.35 13.05 12.87
CA ILE A 126 21.32 14.18 13.79
C ILE A 126 20.55 15.34 13.16
N ASN A 127 20.86 15.70 11.91
CA ASN A 127 20.13 16.75 11.20
C ASN A 127 18.63 16.43 11.13
N ASN A 128 18.27 15.20 10.73
CA ASN A 128 16.86 14.81 10.66
C ASN A 128 16.13 14.94 12.00
N ILE A 129 16.75 14.49 13.10
CA ILE A 129 16.18 14.59 14.45
C ILE A 129 16.05 16.07 14.83
N ASP A 130 17.08 16.86 14.65
CA ASP A 130 17.09 18.27 15.03
C ASP A 130 16.01 19.06 14.29
N ARG A 131 15.89 18.88 12.97
CA ARG A 131 14.85 19.50 12.16
C ARG A 131 13.44 19.05 12.54
N ALA A 132 13.25 17.76 12.86
CA ALA A 132 11.96 17.27 13.33
C ALA A 132 11.54 17.90 14.67
N PHE A 133 12.49 18.11 15.60
CA PHE A 133 12.19 18.78 16.87
C PHE A 133 12.00 20.28 16.70
N GLU A 134 12.75 20.95 15.83
CA GLU A 134 12.54 22.36 15.49
C GLU A 134 11.11 22.61 14.98
N VAL A 135 10.62 21.76 14.06
CA VAL A 135 9.28 21.92 13.52
C VAL A 135 8.20 21.51 14.53
N ARG A 136 8.47 20.53 15.42
CA ARG A 136 7.58 20.18 16.52
C ARG A 136 7.29 21.37 17.42
N GLN A 137 8.29 22.21 17.66
CA GLN A 137 8.15 23.42 18.51
C GLN A 137 7.44 24.57 17.79
N LYS A 138 7.64 24.68 16.47
CA LYS A 138 7.10 25.82 15.67
C LYS A 138 5.69 25.59 15.16
N SER A 139 5.36 24.35 14.76
CA SER A 139 4.09 24.05 14.11
C SER A 139 2.93 23.95 15.11
N PRO A 140 1.83 24.67 14.90
CA PRO A 140 0.65 24.54 15.74
C PRO A 140 0.00 23.17 15.63
N PHE A 141 0.25 22.43 14.55
CA PHE A 141 -0.28 21.08 14.31
C PHE A 141 0.44 19.99 15.08
N CYS A 142 1.60 20.31 15.70
CA CYS A 142 2.33 19.39 16.54
C CYS A 142 1.99 19.51 18.04
N LYS A 143 1.22 20.51 18.44
CA LYS A 143 1.02 20.87 19.86
C LYS A 143 0.48 19.73 20.70
N ASP A 144 -0.49 18.99 20.15
CA ASP A 144 -1.20 17.91 20.86
C ASP A 144 -0.73 16.51 20.43
N LEU A 145 0.46 16.41 19.76
CA LEU A 145 1.07 15.13 19.41
C LEU A 145 1.62 14.43 20.65
N THR A 146 1.26 13.18 20.81
CA THR A 146 2.00 12.26 21.68
C THR A 146 3.38 11.96 21.11
N ASP A 147 4.30 11.48 21.92
CA ASP A 147 5.63 11.08 21.44
C ASP A 147 5.55 9.94 20.42
N ALA A 148 4.63 8.99 20.59
CA ALA A 148 4.42 7.89 19.65
C ALA A 148 3.95 8.41 18.28
N GLU A 149 2.98 9.33 18.24
CA GLU A 149 2.50 9.96 17.01
C GLU A 149 3.61 10.80 16.35
N PHE A 150 4.38 11.53 17.14
CA PHE A 150 5.53 12.28 16.64
C PHE A 150 6.57 11.36 16.00
N TYR A 151 6.89 10.25 16.66
CA TYR A 151 7.89 9.30 16.17
C TYR A 151 7.44 8.61 14.87
N GLU A 152 6.16 8.40 14.67
CA GLU A 152 5.65 7.78 13.43
C GLU A 152 5.35 8.78 12.31
N TYR A 153 4.79 9.95 12.64
CA TYR A 153 4.18 10.81 11.64
C TYR A 153 4.96 12.10 11.34
N ILE A 154 6.02 12.40 12.12
CA ILE A 154 6.91 13.56 11.88
C ILE A 154 8.37 13.15 11.78
N LEU A 155 8.88 12.36 12.73
CA LEU A 155 10.30 12.07 12.91
C LEU A 155 10.95 11.23 11.79
N PRO A 156 10.29 10.27 11.11
CA PRO A 156 10.92 9.39 10.14
C PRO A 156 11.69 10.15 9.07
N TYR A 157 12.88 9.66 8.74
CA TYR A 157 13.77 10.27 7.75
C TYR A 157 13.51 9.80 6.32
N ARG A 158 12.57 8.83 6.14
CA ARG A 158 12.12 8.30 4.85
C ARG A 158 10.62 8.00 4.88
N VAL A 159 10.03 7.86 3.70
CA VAL A 159 8.62 7.45 3.51
C VAL A 159 8.55 6.02 2.98
N GLY A 160 9.41 5.67 2.03
CA GLY A 160 9.50 4.36 1.41
C GLY A 160 10.96 3.88 1.33
N THR A 161 11.38 3.44 0.15
CA THR A 161 12.72 2.92 -0.14
C THR A 161 13.54 3.86 -1.02
N GLU A 162 13.21 5.15 -0.99
CA GLU A 162 13.90 6.21 -1.72
C GLU A 162 15.33 6.41 -1.22
N LYS A 163 16.15 7.05 -2.06
CA LYS A 163 17.52 7.46 -1.69
C LYS A 163 17.50 8.42 -0.51
N LEU A 164 18.44 8.24 0.44
CA LEU A 164 18.61 9.14 1.58
C LEU A 164 19.09 10.53 1.13
N GLU A 165 18.44 11.57 1.59
CA GLU A 165 18.80 12.97 1.36
C GLU A 165 18.30 13.89 2.48
N TYR A 166 18.84 15.12 2.55
CA TYR A 166 18.42 16.13 3.52
C TYR A 166 17.10 16.83 3.07
N TRP A 167 16.07 16.03 2.78
CA TRP A 167 14.83 16.53 2.20
C TRP A 167 14.08 17.55 3.07
N ARG A 168 14.25 17.52 4.41
CA ARG A 168 13.63 18.52 5.29
C ARG A 168 14.15 19.92 5.01
N ASP A 169 15.47 20.07 4.84
CA ASP A 169 16.08 21.34 4.50
C ASP A 169 15.64 21.81 3.10
N GLN A 170 15.56 20.89 2.14
CA GLN A 170 15.12 21.20 0.79
C GLN A 170 13.66 21.68 0.79
N VAL A 171 12.73 20.95 1.43
CA VAL A 171 11.33 21.38 1.56
C VAL A 171 11.24 22.77 2.21
N LEU A 172 11.95 22.98 3.34
CA LEU A 172 11.89 24.26 4.04
C LEU A 172 12.44 25.43 3.18
N ASN A 173 13.36 25.17 2.25
CA ASN A 173 13.87 26.16 1.31
C ASN A 173 12.88 26.40 0.14
N ASP A 174 12.04 25.43 -0.22
CA ASP A 174 11.05 25.56 -1.27
C ASP A 174 9.85 26.45 -0.90
N PHE A 175 9.66 26.71 0.39
CA PHE A 175 8.61 27.59 0.91
C PHE A 175 9.19 28.92 1.39
N SER A 176 8.64 30.03 0.90
CA SER A 176 8.97 31.36 1.41
C SER A 176 8.55 31.54 2.87
N ALA A 177 9.09 32.55 3.54
CA ALA A 177 8.69 32.87 4.91
C ALA A 177 7.19 33.16 5.01
N SER A 178 6.64 33.96 4.07
CA SER A 178 5.21 34.28 4.03
C SER A 178 4.30 33.06 3.78
N GLN A 179 4.76 32.08 3.00
CA GLN A 179 4.04 30.82 2.82
C GLN A 179 4.01 30.01 4.11
N LYS A 180 5.13 29.92 4.83
CA LYS A 180 5.21 29.22 6.13
C LYS A 180 4.31 29.91 7.16
N ASP A 181 4.32 31.23 7.23
CA ASP A 181 3.45 32.00 8.11
C ASP A 181 1.98 31.77 7.79
N SER A 182 1.61 31.74 6.50
CA SER A 182 0.25 31.38 6.05
C SER A 182 -0.13 29.97 6.48
N ILE A 183 0.76 28.99 6.31
CA ILE A 183 0.51 27.59 6.71
C ILE A 183 0.24 27.50 8.21
N TYR A 184 1.03 28.16 9.03
CA TYR A 184 0.90 28.11 10.48
C TYR A 184 -0.26 28.97 11.03
N SER A 185 -0.83 29.85 10.21
CA SER A 185 -2.02 30.64 10.57
C SER A 185 -3.34 29.90 10.38
N PHE A 186 -3.36 28.77 9.65
CA PHE A 186 -4.60 28.01 9.48
C PHE A 186 -5.08 27.38 10.79
N SER A 187 -6.38 27.44 11.02
CA SER A 187 -7.02 26.90 12.23
C SER A 187 -7.13 25.37 12.24
N THR A 188 -7.06 24.75 11.06
CA THR A 188 -7.19 23.30 10.89
C THR A 188 -6.08 22.70 10.06
N VAL A 189 -5.69 21.47 10.39
CA VAL A 189 -4.72 20.69 9.63
C VAL A 189 -5.17 20.47 8.18
N LEU A 190 -6.48 20.36 7.95
CA LEU A 190 -7.07 20.14 6.62
C LEU A 190 -6.84 21.37 5.71
N ALA A 191 -7.07 22.57 6.21
CA ALA A 191 -6.86 23.81 5.46
C ALA A 191 -5.37 24.00 5.11
N ALA A 192 -4.46 23.77 6.08
CA ALA A 192 -3.02 23.83 5.86
C ALA A 192 -2.57 22.82 4.81
N THR A 193 -3.04 21.58 4.90
CA THR A 193 -2.73 20.51 3.93
C THR A 193 -3.22 20.87 2.53
N SER A 194 -4.47 21.34 2.41
CA SER A 194 -5.04 21.77 1.12
C SER A 194 -4.25 22.93 0.48
N TYR A 195 -3.73 23.84 1.29
CA TYR A 195 -2.90 24.93 0.80
C TYR A 195 -1.57 24.42 0.24
N ILE A 196 -0.89 23.51 0.95
CA ILE A 196 0.37 22.89 0.52
C ILE A 196 0.14 22.07 -0.75
N ASP A 197 -0.92 21.26 -0.79
CA ASP A 197 -1.29 20.44 -1.94
C ASP A 197 -1.46 21.28 -3.21
N LYS A 198 -2.16 22.40 -3.13
CA LYS A 198 -2.33 23.36 -4.24
C LYS A 198 -1.00 23.97 -4.73
N ILE A 199 -0.01 24.13 -3.85
CA ILE A 199 1.32 24.61 -4.25
C ILE A 199 2.03 23.55 -5.11
N TYR A 200 1.96 22.28 -4.67
CA TYR A 200 2.61 21.19 -5.42
C TYR A 200 1.86 20.78 -6.68
N GLN A 201 0.53 20.91 -6.75
CA GLN A 201 -0.25 20.71 -7.98
C GLN A 201 0.23 21.59 -9.14
N LYS A 202 0.83 22.74 -8.85
CA LYS A 202 1.42 23.63 -9.87
C LYS A 202 2.80 23.17 -10.35
N LYS A 203 3.45 22.29 -9.60
CA LYS A 203 4.85 21.86 -9.82
C LYS A 203 4.97 20.41 -10.27
N PHE A 204 3.98 19.58 -9.97
CA PHE A 204 4.01 18.14 -10.17
C PHE A 204 2.66 17.63 -10.68
N GLN A 205 2.68 16.63 -11.56
CA GLN A 205 1.47 16.05 -12.14
C GLN A 205 1.52 14.52 -12.19
N PHE A 206 0.36 13.90 -12.30
CA PHE A 206 0.28 12.46 -12.54
C PHE A 206 0.81 12.11 -13.94
N GLY A 207 1.83 11.27 -13.99
CA GLY A 207 2.53 10.90 -15.24
C GLY A 207 1.91 9.68 -15.96
N GLY A 208 0.80 9.13 -15.46
CA GLY A 208 0.10 8.01 -16.10
C GLY A 208 0.80 6.65 -15.92
N ASN A 209 0.37 5.70 -16.77
CA ASN A 209 0.78 4.30 -16.70
C ASN A 209 2.28 4.06 -16.97
N ARG A 210 2.94 5.00 -17.62
CA ARG A 210 4.37 4.93 -17.93
C ARG A 210 5.21 4.66 -16.69
N TYR A 211 4.91 5.34 -15.59
CA TYR A 211 5.65 5.22 -14.33
C TYR A 211 5.31 3.95 -13.51
N PHE A 212 4.24 3.23 -13.84
CA PHE A 212 3.91 1.98 -13.12
C PHE A 212 4.91 0.85 -13.37
N LYS A 213 5.64 0.89 -14.47
CA LYS A 213 6.69 -0.09 -14.80
C LYS A 213 7.94 0.12 -13.95
N GLU A 214 8.14 1.31 -13.40
CA GLU A 214 9.31 1.65 -12.63
C GLU A 214 9.17 1.19 -11.17
N LYS A 215 10.11 0.37 -10.72
CA LYS A 215 10.17 -0.14 -9.36
C LYS A 215 10.82 0.83 -8.37
N LYS A 216 11.68 1.72 -8.88
CA LYS A 216 12.39 2.72 -8.08
C LYS A 216 11.40 3.65 -7.37
N VAL A 217 11.64 3.86 -6.07
CA VAL A 217 10.99 4.93 -5.31
C VAL A 217 11.89 6.15 -5.35
N ARG A 218 11.35 7.29 -5.79
CA ARG A 218 12.11 8.53 -5.98
C ARG A 218 12.23 9.32 -4.70
N SER A 219 13.41 9.93 -4.52
CA SER A 219 13.66 10.90 -3.45
C SER A 219 12.97 12.25 -3.74
N TYR A 220 12.92 13.13 -2.76
CA TYR A 220 12.26 14.44 -2.89
C TYR A 220 12.84 15.28 -4.05
N SER A 221 14.19 15.32 -4.16
CA SER A 221 14.86 16.07 -5.22
C SER A 221 14.58 15.49 -6.62
N GLU A 222 14.57 14.15 -6.76
CA GLU A 222 14.23 13.47 -8.00
C GLU A 222 12.79 13.78 -8.41
N LEU A 223 11.83 13.74 -7.47
CA LEU A 223 10.43 14.07 -7.74
C LEU A 223 10.25 15.49 -8.26
N LEU A 224 10.94 16.47 -7.65
CA LEU A 224 10.88 17.86 -8.12
C LEU A 224 11.55 18.09 -9.46
N GLN A 225 12.60 17.34 -9.77
CA GLN A 225 13.25 17.37 -11.07
C GLN A 225 12.34 16.79 -12.16
N ASP A 226 11.73 15.64 -11.91
CA ASP A 226 10.90 14.91 -12.88
C ASP A 226 9.54 15.57 -13.09
N LYS A 227 9.00 16.25 -12.08
CA LYS A 227 7.71 16.96 -12.08
C LYS A 227 6.52 16.09 -12.46
N SER A 228 6.70 14.79 -12.44
CA SER A 228 5.70 13.80 -12.86
C SER A 228 6.00 12.43 -12.22
N GLY A 229 4.96 11.66 -11.93
CA GLY A 229 5.11 10.32 -11.35
C GLY A 229 3.78 9.60 -11.18
N LYS A 230 3.82 8.47 -10.48
CA LYS A 230 2.63 7.66 -10.12
C LYS A 230 2.02 8.11 -8.79
N CYS A 231 0.93 7.48 -8.37
CA CYS A 231 0.25 7.82 -7.10
C CYS A 231 1.19 7.76 -5.88
N ASP A 232 2.06 6.76 -5.80
CA ASP A 232 3.03 6.63 -4.71
C ASP A 232 4.03 7.79 -4.66
N ASP A 233 4.48 8.27 -5.83
CA ASP A 233 5.37 9.41 -5.94
C ASP A 233 4.71 10.70 -5.47
N MET A 234 3.44 10.91 -5.86
CA MET A 234 2.63 12.05 -5.40
C MET A 234 2.45 12.01 -3.88
N CYS A 235 2.18 10.83 -3.34
CA CYS A 235 2.06 10.64 -1.89
C CYS A 235 3.39 10.91 -1.17
N ASN A 236 4.50 10.37 -1.66
CA ASN A 236 5.81 10.58 -1.05
C ASN A 236 6.16 12.07 -1.02
N LEU A 237 5.95 12.78 -2.14
CA LEU A 237 6.17 14.22 -2.24
C LEU A 237 5.37 14.99 -1.18
N MET A 238 4.09 14.66 -1.02
CA MET A 238 3.23 15.30 -0.03
C MET A 238 3.63 14.96 1.41
N VAL A 239 3.96 13.70 1.71
CA VAL A 239 4.38 13.29 3.05
C VAL A 239 5.69 13.98 3.46
N PHE A 240 6.67 14.11 2.54
CA PHE A 240 7.88 14.90 2.79
C PHE A 240 7.56 16.34 3.14
N ALA A 241 6.72 16.99 2.32
CA ALA A 241 6.33 18.39 2.52
C ALA A 241 5.61 18.60 3.86
N LEU A 242 4.61 17.77 4.13
CA LEU A 242 3.80 17.85 5.35
C LEU A 242 4.64 17.64 6.61
N ARG A 243 5.47 16.59 6.64
CA ARG A 243 6.36 16.30 7.78
C ARG A 243 7.38 17.41 8.03
N ALA A 244 7.97 17.99 6.97
CA ALA A 244 8.92 19.11 7.11
C ALA A 244 8.27 20.38 7.66
N LEU A 245 6.98 20.58 7.39
CA LEU A 245 6.18 21.72 7.88
C LEU A 245 5.44 21.41 9.19
N GLY A 246 5.70 20.23 9.80
CA GLY A 246 5.11 19.83 11.08
C GLY A 246 3.63 19.51 11.01
N ILE A 247 3.19 18.94 9.90
CA ILE A 247 1.86 18.36 9.74
C ILE A 247 2.00 16.84 9.80
N PRO A 248 1.46 16.18 10.85
CA PRO A 248 1.62 14.74 11.01
C PRO A 248 0.87 13.99 9.91
N SER A 249 1.60 13.18 9.17
CA SER A 249 1.11 12.55 7.94
C SER A 249 1.80 11.22 7.65
N GLY A 250 1.14 10.41 6.84
CA GLY A 250 1.66 9.15 6.39
C GLY A 250 0.99 8.67 5.10
N PHE A 251 1.26 7.42 4.79
CA PHE A 251 0.87 6.74 3.57
C PHE A 251 0.01 5.53 3.91
N ASP A 252 -1.20 5.49 3.34
CA ASP A 252 -2.10 4.35 3.37
C ASP A 252 -2.28 3.79 1.94
N GLY A 253 -2.54 2.50 1.84
CA GLY A 253 -2.73 1.91 0.52
C GLY A 253 -3.39 0.55 0.55
N ILE A 254 -3.80 0.12 -0.63
CA ILE A 254 -4.31 -1.22 -0.92
C ILE A 254 -3.39 -1.91 -1.92
N GLN A 255 -3.16 -3.19 -1.73
CA GLN A 255 -2.32 -3.97 -2.64
C GLN A 255 -3.03 -4.30 -3.95
N TYR A 256 -4.32 -4.59 -3.88
CA TYR A 256 -5.14 -4.96 -5.02
C TYR A 256 -6.50 -4.28 -4.97
N LYS A 257 -7.00 -3.87 -6.13
CA LYS A 257 -8.34 -3.32 -6.30
C LYS A 257 -9.31 -4.45 -6.59
N ARG A 258 -10.51 -4.39 -6.00
CA ARG A 258 -11.61 -5.29 -6.32
C ARG A 258 -12.08 -5.06 -7.77
N ALA A 259 -12.43 -6.15 -8.47
CA ALA A 259 -12.99 -6.13 -9.83
C ALA A 259 -12.14 -5.36 -10.86
N SER A 260 -10.83 -5.30 -10.66
CA SER A 260 -9.90 -4.58 -11.54
C SER A 260 -8.72 -5.48 -11.90
N ASN A 261 -8.14 -5.23 -13.07
CA ASN A 261 -6.86 -5.83 -13.46
C ASN A 261 -5.67 -4.99 -12.96
N ASP A 262 -5.94 -3.92 -12.22
CA ASP A 262 -4.93 -3.00 -11.75
C ASP A 262 -4.21 -3.50 -10.50
N VAL A 263 -2.98 -3.08 -10.38
CA VAL A 263 -2.23 -3.05 -9.12
C VAL A 263 -2.93 -2.13 -8.11
N GLY A 264 -2.50 -2.13 -6.86
CA GLY A 264 -3.07 -1.35 -5.78
C GLY A 264 -3.19 0.16 -6.02
N HIS A 265 -3.45 0.86 -4.96
CA HIS A 265 -3.50 2.33 -4.92
C HIS A 265 -2.93 2.81 -3.60
N GLY A 266 -2.23 3.94 -3.63
CA GLY A 266 -1.71 4.61 -2.46
C GLY A 266 -2.24 6.03 -2.34
N TRP A 267 -2.50 6.46 -1.11
CA TRP A 267 -2.95 7.81 -0.79
C TRP A 267 -2.33 8.30 0.52
N CYS A 268 -2.43 9.59 0.76
CA CYS A 268 -1.98 10.20 2.00
C CYS A 268 -3.06 10.23 3.06
N PHE A 269 -2.65 10.34 4.31
CA PHE A 269 -3.50 10.84 5.37
C PHE A 269 -2.79 11.92 6.18
N VAL A 270 -3.56 12.78 6.82
CA VAL A 270 -3.10 13.71 7.85
C VAL A 270 -3.83 13.43 9.16
N LEU A 271 -3.10 13.48 10.26
CA LEU A 271 -3.66 13.30 11.60
C LEU A 271 -4.08 14.68 12.16
N ASP A 272 -5.36 14.82 12.47
CA ASP A 272 -5.81 15.93 13.32
C ASP A 272 -5.52 15.58 14.78
N THR A 273 -4.54 16.26 15.36
CA THR A 273 -4.06 15.96 16.70
C THR A 273 -5.06 16.31 17.81
N LYS A 274 -6.03 17.16 17.52
CA LYS A 274 -7.11 17.53 18.47
C LYS A 274 -8.19 16.47 18.55
N THR A 275 -8.66 15.98 17.40
CA THR A 275 -9.73 14.99 17.30
C THR A 275 -9.21 13.55 17.28
N LYS A 276 -7.89 13.35 17.11
CA LYS A 276 -7.22 12.07 16.91
C LYS A 276 -7.75 11.29 15.71
N LYS A 277 -8.29 12.00 14.72
CA LYS A 277 -8.83 11.43 13.49
C LYS A 277 -7.84 11.56 12.35
N ASN A 278 -7.67 10.48 11.58
CA ASN A 278 -6.95 10.49 10.32
C ASN A 278 -7.89 10.91 9.18
N TYR A 279 -7.43 11.84 8.35
CA TYR A 279 -8.16 12.34 7.19
C TYR A 279 -7.39 11.94 5.92
N PRO A 280 -7.87 10.91 5.20
CA PRO A 280 -7.26 10.48 3.95
C PRO A 280 -7.52 11.48 2.82
N PHE A 281 -6.62 11.50 1.83
CA PHE A 281 -6.78 12.27 0.60
C PHE A 281 -5.84 11.76 -0.50
N ASP A 282 -6.29 11.88 -1.76
CA ASP A 282 -5.42 11.67 -2.90
C ASP A 282 -4.52 12.90 -3.08
N ALA A 283 -3.22 12.69 -2.96
CA ALA A 283 -2.23 13.75 -3.12
C ALA A 283 -2.29 14.38 -4.52
N LEU A 284 -2.15 15.71 -4.56
CA LEU A 284 -2.13 16.51 -5.79
C LEU A 284 -3.40 16.35 -6.66
N SER A 285 -4.51 16.00 -6.03
CA SER A 285 -5.83 15.92 -6.65
C SER A 285 -6.67 17.18 -6.34
N ASN A 286 -7.75 17.35 -7.09
CA ASN A 286 -8.69 18.45 -6.81
C ASN A 286 -9.49 18.26 -5.52
N ASN A 287 -9.45 17.06 -4.93
CA ASN A 287 -10.14 16.70 -3.71
C ASN A 287 -9.15 16.70 -2.55
N GLY A 288 -9.09 17.77 -1.79
CA GLY A 288 -8.25 17.86 -0.59
C GLY A 288 -8.69 16.93 0.54
N PRO A 289 -7.95 16.92 1.67
CA PRO A 289 -8.27 16.09 2.82
C PRO A 289 -9.68 16.38 3.35
N GLY A 290 -10.40 15.32 3.72
CA GLY A 290 -11.80 15.37 4.15
C GLY A 290 -12.83 15.14 3.04
N PHE A 291 -12.43 15.15 1.77
CA PHE A 291 -13.27 14.83 0.61
C PHE A 291 -12.82 13.56 -0.11
N PHE A 292 -12.07 12.71 0.57
CA PHE A 292 -11.59 11.47 0.01
C PHE A 292 -12.75 10.50 -0.21
N ASN A 293 -12.94 10.12 -1.45
CA ASN A 293 -13.86 9.08 -1.84
C ASN A 293 -13.06 7.94 -2.43
N LEU A 294 -12.87 6.88 -1.67
CA LEU A 294 -12.27 5.66 -2.21
C LEU A 294 -13.11 5.19 -3.38
N PRO A 295 -12.60 5.23 -4.61
CA PRO A 295 -13.35 4.82 -5.80
C PRO A 295 -13.64 3.31 -5.81
N TYR A 296 -13.16 2.60 -4.80
CA TYR A 296 -13.23 1.14 -4.69
C TYR A 296 -14.12 0.76 -3.52
N LYS A 297 -15.29 0.19 -3.81
CA LYS A 297 -16.13 -0.40 -2.77
C LYS A 297 -15.34 -1.55 -2.12
N ASN A 298 -15.18 -1.47 -0.80
CA ASN A 298 -14.70 -2.57 0.04
C ASN A 298 -13.37 -3.20 -0.40
N ALA A 299 -12.28 -2.41 -0.39
CA ALA A 299 -10.95 -2.99 -0.52
C ALA A 299 -10.73 -4.06 0.58
N PRO A 300 -10.11 -5.21 0.27
CA PRO A 300 -10.00 -6.33 1.21
C PRO A 300 -9.20 -5.97 2.46
N LYS A 301 -8.14 -5.18 2.28
CA LYS A 301 -7.25 -4.68 3.33
C LYS A 301 -6.72 -3.30 2.97
N VAL A 302 -6.65 -2.42 3.96
CA VAL A 302 -5.95 -1.14 3.88
C VAL A 302 -4.78 -1.18 4.85
N LEU A 303 -3.58 -0.94 4.32
CA LEU A 303 -2.34 -1.03 5.07
C LEU A 303 -1.70 0.36 5.16
N ARG A 304 -1.34 0.76 6.39
CA ARG A 304 -0.62 2.00 6.69
C ARG A 304 0.86 1.74 6.81
N LYS A 305 1.68 2.43 6.04
CA LYS A 305 3.13 2.36 6.19
C LYS A 305 3.57 2.98 7.51
N GLN A 306 4.29 2.22 8.30
CA GLN A 306 4.89 2.66 9.57
C GLN A 306 6.40 2.72 9.45
N PHE A 307 7.04 3.56 10.22
CA PHE A 307 8.49 3.51 10.41
C PHE A 307 8.87 2.42 11.42
N ALA A 308 8.10 2.28 12.49
CA ALA A 308 8.28 1.24 13.47
C ALA A 308 8.09 -0.16 12.87
N LEU A 309 8.88 -1.11 13.34
CA LEU A 309 8.66 -2.53 13.12
C LEU A 309 7.48 -2.98 13.97
N ILE A 310 6.39 -3.44 13.33
CA ILE A 310 5.16 -3.82 14.01
C ILE A 310 5.27 -5.22 14.62
N SER A 311 5.94 -6.14 13.95
CA SER A 311 6.20 -7.48 14.49
C SER A 311 7.44 -8.10 13.84
N PRO A 312 8.37 -8.66 14.61
CA PRO A 312 9.36 -9.57 14.06
C PRO A 312 8.65 -10.92 13.84
N ASN A 313 8.05 -11.10 12.67
CA ASN A 313 7.45 -12.39 12.34
C ASN A 313 8.52 -13.47 12.27
N SER A 314 8.36 -14.51 13.07
CA SER A 314 9.20 -15.71 13.09
C SER A 314 9.22 -16.48 11.75
N ILE A 315 8.33 -16.09 10.82
CA ILE A 315 8.12 -16.74 9.52
C ILE A 315 9.06 -16.18 8.44
N LYS A 316 9.83 -15.13 8.71
CA LYS A 316 10.63 -14.37 7.73
C LYS A 316 11.69 -15.12 6.95
N ASN A 317 12.04 -16.33 7.35
CA ASN A 317 13.20 -17.03 6.77
C ASN A 317 12.87 -17.92 5.59
N ASP A 318 11.58 -18.07 5.22
CA ASP A 318 11.18 -18.91 4.10
C ASP A 318 10.31 -18.16 3.10
N GLN A 319 10.94 -17.33 2.28
CA GLN A 319 10.28 -16.58 1.20
C GLN A 319 9.61 -17.47 0.14
N SER A 320 9.96 -18.75 0.09
CA SER A 320 9.31 -19.69 -0.83
C SER A 320 7.91 -20.10 -0.38
N VAL A 321 7.60 -19.86 0.89
CA VAL A 321 6.33 -20.26 1.54
C VAL A 321 5.40 -19.09 1.75
N ILE A 322 5.91 -17.85 1.86
CA ILE A 322 5.09 -16.67 2.09
C ILE A 322 5.13 -15.75 0.87
N HIS A 323 3.95 -15.27 0.48
CA HIS A 323 3.82 -14.38 -0.66
C HIS A 323 4.59 -13.06 -0.39
N PRO A 324 5.48 -12.63 -1.30
CA PRO A 324 6.37 -11.48 -1.06
C PRO A 324 5.67 -10.20 -0.63
N ASN A 325 4.48 -9.94 -1.17
CA ASN A 325 3.72 -8.72 -0.88
C ASN A 325 3.16 -8.63 0.56
N LEU A 326 3.23 -9.71 1.35
CA LEU A 326 2.75 -9.75 2.73
C LEU A 326 3.88 -9.61 3.76
N PHE A 327 5.11 -9.39 3.30
CA PHE A 327 6.31 -9.31 4.16
C PHE A 327 6.62 -7.94 4.75
N GLU A 328 5.81 -6.94 4.49
CA GLU A 328 6.10 -5.62 5.03
C GLU A 328 5.90 -5.60 6.55
N ASP A 329 6.99 -5.82 7.29
CA ASP A 329 7.05 -5.79 8.76
C ASP A 329 6.62 -4.49 9.40
N ASN A 330 6.44 -3.48 8.60
CA ASN A 330 6.10 -2.13 9.00
C ASN A 330 4.75 -1.68 8.45
N SER A 331 3.86 -2.61 8.10
CA SER A 331 2.49 -2.31 7.66
C SER A 331 1.49 -2.55 8.78
N LEU A 332 0.77 -1.49 9.18
CA LEU A 332 -0.34 -1.55 10.12
C LEU A 332 -1.66 -1.74 9.36
N ASP A 333 -2.44 -2.75 9.73
CA ASP A 333 -3.79 -2.93 9.19
C ASP A 333 -4.75 -1.87 9.77
N VAL A 334 -5.20 -0.96 8.91
CA VAL A 334 -6.13 0.12 9.24
C VAL A 334 -7.45 -0.01 8.47
N THR A 335 -7.79 -1.21 8.02
CA THR A 335 -8.99 -1.47 7.20
C THR A 335 -10.27 -0.94 7.86
N SER A 336 -10.40 -1.06 9.18
CA SER A 336 -11.56 -0.56 9.93
C SER A 336 -11.66 0.97 10.02
N GLU A 337 -10.61 1.72 9.68
CA GLU A 337 -10.71 3.17 9.54
C GLU A 337 -11.46 3.58 8.25
N TYR A 338 -11.58 2.65 7.29
CA TYR A 338 -12.15 2.89 5.96
C TYR A 338 -13.43 2.13 5.67
N PHE A 339 -13.54 0.90 6.16
CA PHE A 339 -14.62 -0.03 5.85
C PHE A 339 -15.16 -0.72 7.09
N GLU A 340 -16.38 -1.22 6.99
CA GLU A 340 -16.88 -2.17 7.97
C GLU A 340 -16.15 -3.50 7.85
N THR A 341 -15.68 -4.03 8.98
CA THR A 341 -14.87 -5.24 9.05
C THR A 341 -15.47 -6.29 9.96
N THR A 342 -14.96 -7.51 9.85
CA THR A 342 -15.25 -8.64 10.74
C THR A 342 -13.98 -9.44 10.99
N ASN A 343 -13.96 -10.22 12.07
CA ASN A 343 -12.92 -11.21 12.33
C ASN A 343 -13.43 -12.58 11.90
N LEU A 344 -12.57 -13.34 11.22
CA LEU A 344 -12.91 -14.67 10.71
C LEU A 344 -12.13 -15.73 11.47
N THR A 345 -12.81 -16.80 11.83
CA THR A 345 -12.22 -18.05 12.29
C THR A 345 -12.80 -19.17 11.44
N ILE A 346 -12.01 -19.68 10.52
CA ILE A 346 -12.44 -20.65 9.50
C ILE A 346 -11.85 -22.01 9.83
N PRO A 347 -12.65 -23.04 10.13
CA PRO A 347 -12.17 -24.40 10.29
C PRO A 347 -11.52 -24.92 8.99
N LEU A 348 -10.41 -25.60 9.11
CA LEU A 348 -9.73 -26.25 8.00
C LEU A 348 -10.15 -27.73 7.95
N GLU A 349 -10.44 -28.26 6.77
CA GLU A 349 -10.82 -29.67 6.58
C GLU A 349 -9.74 -30.63 7.05
N LYS A 350 -8.50 -30.22 6.96
CA LYS A 350 -7.31 -31.01 7.37
C LYS A 350 -6.38 -30.14 8.18
N LYS A 351 -5.67 -30.76 9.11
CA LYS A 351 -4.55 -30.17 9.83
C LYS A 351 -3.50 -29.70 8.82
N TYR A 352 -3.10 -28.44 8.91
CA TYR A 352 -2.18 -27.84 7.95
C TYR A 352 -0.94 -27.29 8.67
N GLN A 353 0.22 -27.50 8.03
CA GLN A 353 1.49 -26.89 8.43
C GLN A 353 1.87 -25.86 7.40
N GLY A 354 2.04 -24.61 7.84
CA GLY A 354 2.38 -23.49 6.99
C GLY A 354 1.27 -22.44 6.91
N PRO A 355 1.51 -21.33 6.22
CA PRO A 355 0.55 -20.26 6.10
C PRO A 355 -0.64 -20.66 5.22
N ILE A 356 -1.84 -20.31 5.68
CA ILE A 356 -3.07 -20.27 4.88
C ILE A 356 -3.35 -18.80 4.62
N TYR A 357 -3.61 -18.46 3.36
CA TYR A 357 -3.85 -17.10 2.93
C TYR A 357 -5.33 -16.83 2.72
N LEU A 358 -5.75 -15.64 3.11
CA LEU A 358 -7.00 -15.05 2.63
C LEU A 358 -6.69 -14.33 1.32
N SER A 359 -7.36 -14.71 0.24
CA SER A 359 -7.09 -14.19 -1.09
C SER A 359 -8.33 -13.60 -1.73
N ILE A 360 -8.14 -12.62 -2.60
CA ILE A 360 -9.17 -12.04 -3.46
C ILE A 360 -8.87 -12.35 -4.92
N TRP A 361 -9.91 -12.29 -5.75
CA TRP A 361 -9.72 -12.40 -7.20
C TRP A 361 -9.25 -11.08 -7.79
N ASN A 362 -8.10 -11.10 -8.49
CA ASN A 362 -7.59 -9.95 -9.20
C ASN A 362 -6.75 -10.40 -10.39
N ASN A 363 -7.01 -9.86 -11.56
CA ASN A 363 -6.29 -10.13 -12.81
C ASN A 363 -6.12 -11.63 -13.12
N GLY A 364 -7.20 -12.39 -13.04
CA GLY A 364 -7.22 -13.82 -13.42
C GLY A 364 -6.71 -14.79 -12.36
N TRP A 365 -6.32 -14.32 -11.17
CA TRP A 365 -5.70 -15.14 -10.11
C TRP A 365 -6.19 -14.76 -8.72
N TRP A 366 -6.15 -15.72 -7.81
CA TRP A 366 -6.29 -15.46 -6.38
C TRP A 366 -5.04 -14.78 -5.85
N LYS A 367 -5.17 -13.57 -5.33
CA LYS A 367 -4.08 -12.76 -4.78
C LYS A 367 -4.19 -12.72 -3.26
N PRO A 368 -3.17 -13.20 -2.51
CA PRO A 368 -3.13 -13.12 -1.06
C PRO A 368 -3.16 -11.68 -0.55
N VAL A 369 -4.03 -11.42 0.44
CA VAL A 369 -4.17 -10.10 1.10
C VAL A 369 -3.96 -10.16 2.61
N ASP A 370 -4.02 -11.38 3.17
CA ASP A 370 -3.75 -11.66 4.59
C ASP A 370 -3.32 -13.11 4.74
N TYR A 371 -2.74 -13.46 5.90
CA TYR A 371 -2.38 -14.84 6.18
C TYR A 371 -2.61 -15.22 7.64
N SER A 372 -2.94 -16.49 7.86
CA SER A 372 -2.99 -17.16 9.16
C SER A 372 -1.88 -18.19 9.22
N TYR A 373 -1.10 -18.19 10.30
CA TYR A 373 -0.01 -19.13 10.47
C TYR A 373 0.02 -19.71 11.89
N ASP A 374 0.04 -21.04 11.94
CA ASP A 374 0.42 -21.80 13.11
C ASP A 374 1.11 -23.08 12.63
N THR A 375 2.03 -23.61 13.41
CA THR A 375 2.77 -24.85 13.07
C THR A 375 1.87 -26.09 12.94
N ASN A 376 0.62 -25.99 13.41
CA ASN A 376 -0.29 -27.11 13.50
C ASN A 376 -1.75 -26.68 13.48
N GLN A 377 -2.08 -25.79 12.54
CA GLN A 377 -3.38 -25.16 12.53
C GLN A 377 -4.51 -26.06 12.03
N THR A 378 -5.59 -26.07 12.77
CA THR A 378 -6.89 -26.64 12.40
C THR A 378 -7.93 -25.58 12.05
N THR A 379 -7.57 -24.33 12.28
CA THR A 379 -8.38 -23.14 11.96
C THR A 379 -7.49 -22.06 11.36
N ALA A 380 -8.01 -21.32 10.40
CA ALA A 380 -7.39 -20.09 9.89
C ALA A 380 -8.07 -18.88 10.53
N ILE A 381 -7.28 -17.95 11.08
CA ILE A 381 -7.76 -16.75 11.77
C ILE A 381 -7.32 -15.53 11.01
N PHE A 382 -8.27 -14.68 10.65
CA PHE A 382 -8.03 -13.40 9.99
C PHE A 382 -8.78 -12.30 10.74
N ASN A 383 -8.09 -11.24 11.07
CA ASN A 383 -8.68 -10.10 11.77
C ASN A 383 -8.96 -8.96 10.80
N ASN A 384 -9.93 -8.12 11.16
CA ASN A 384 -10.18 -6.86 10.46
C ASN A 384 -10.43 -7.03 8.94
N VAL A 385 -11.19 -8.07 8.56
CA VAL A 385 -11.50 -8.41 7.18
C VAL A 385 -12.67 -7.56 6.69
N SER A 386 -12.51 -6.90 5.55
CA SER A 386 -13.56 -6.08 4.93
C SER A 386 -14.75 -6.93 4.51
N LYS A 387 -15.97 -6.44 4.81
CA LYS A 387 -17.23 -7.09 4.44
C LYS A 387 -17.58 -6.88 2.97
N GLU A 388 -18.62 -7.59 2.49
CA GLU A 388 -19.17 -7.51 1.13
C GLU A 388 -18.13 -7.77 0.02
N ASN A 389 -17.20 -8.69 0.27
CA ASN A 389 -16.17 -9.14 -0.66
C ASN A 389 -16.21 -10.65 -0.87
N LEU A 390 -15.73 -11.07 -2.03
CA LEU A 390 -15.46 -12.46 -2.39
C LEU A 390 -14.03 -12.83 -1.97
N TYR A 391 -13.90 -13.91 -1.23
CA TYR A 391 -12.65 -14.45 -0.75
C TYR A 391 -12.49 -15.92 -1.08
N CYS A 392 -11.25 -16.39 -1.08
CA CYS A 392 -10.89 -17.80 -1.11
C CYS A 392 -9.72 -18.03 -0.16
N LEU A 393 -9.70 -19.17 0.53
CA LEU A 393 -8.50 -19.62 1.20
C LEU A 393 -7.54 -20.22 0.17
N THR A 394 -6.28 -19.82 0.21
CA THR A 394 -5.26 -20.33 -0.71
C THR A 394 -4.00 -20.76 0.03
N LYS A 395 -3.18 -21.56 -0.65
CA LYS A 395 -1.81 -21.90 -0.29
C LYS A 395 -0.87 -21.27 -1.29
N TYR A 396 0.32 -20.93 -0.87
CA TYR A 396 1.34 -20.40 -1.75
C TYR A 396 2.55 -21.32 -1.74
N ARG A 397 2.94 -21.80 -2.91
CA ARG A 397 4.13 -22.62 -3.11
C ARG A 397 4.78 -22.28 -4.44
N TYR A 398 6.11 -22.19 -4.44
CA TYR A 398 6.90 -22.02 -5.65
C TYR A 398 6.37 -20.89 -6.56
N PHE A 399 6.05 -19.72 -5.95
CA PHE A 399 5.57 -18.53 -6.65
C PHE A 399 4.18 -18.66 -7.31
N SER A 400 3.39 -19.64 -6.91
CA SER A 400 1.99 -19.82 -7.34
C SER A 400 1.05 -19.97 -6.15
N THR A 401 -0.22 -19.61 -6.36
CA THR A 401 -1.31 -19.81 -5.41
C THR A 401 -2.18 -20.97 -5.85
N GLU A 402 -2.52 -21.86 -4.90
CA GLU A 402 -3.47 -22.96 -5.08
C GLU A 402 -4.66 -22.72 -4.15
N GLU A 403 -5.87 -23.02 -4.62
CA GLU A 403 -7.08 -22.96 -3.80
C GLU A 403 -7.03 -23.98 -2.66
N ALA A 404 -7.39 -23.55 -1.47
CA ALA A 404 -7.48 -24.39 -0.27
C ALA A 404 -8.90 -24.46 0.29
N SER A 405 -9.84 -23.70 -0.26
CA SER A 405 -11.27 -23.77 -0.02
C SER A 405 -12.02 -23.42 -1.30
N GLU A 406 -13.34 -23.69 -1.31
CA GLU A 406 -14.22 -23.03 -2.26
C GLU A 406 -14.28 -21.52 -1.96
N PRO A 407 -14.54 -20.68 -2.99
CA PRO A 407 -14.78 -19.26 -2.79
C PRO A 407 -16.00 -18.99 -1.91
N PHE A 408 -15.94 -17.96 -1.09
CA PHE A 408 -17.02 -17.55 -0.20
C PHE A 408 -17.15 -16.03 -0.14
N ILE A 409 -18.33 -15.55 0.20
CA ILE A 409 -18.61 -14.12 0.37
C ILE A 409 -18.75 -13.82 1.85
N ILE A 410 -18.14 -12.72 2.30
CA ILE A 410 -18.47 -12.14 3.59
C ILE A 410 -19.60 -11.14 3.34
N ASN A 411 -20.78 -11.41 3.91
CA ASN A 411 -21.95 -10.55 3.73
C ASN A 411 -21.83 -9.25 4.58
N LYS A 412 -22.81 -8.36 4.43
CA LYS A 412 -22.88 -7.11 5.19
C LYS A 412 -22.97 -7.30 6.72
N PHE A 413 -23.37 -8.46 7.19
CA PHE A 413 -23.44 -8.80 8.61
C PHE A 413 -22.12 -9.39 9.13
N GLY A 414 -21.13 -9.63 8.28
CA GLY A 414 -19.85 -10.25 8.62
C GLY A 414 -19.88 -11.79 8.64
N GLU A 415 -20.92 -12.42 8.08
CA GLU A 415 -21.09 -13.87 8.04
C GLU A 415 -20.53 -14.43 6.73
N ILE A 416 -20.00 -15.65 6.80
CA ILE A 416 -19.54 -16.40 5.64
C ILE A 416 -20.76 -16.95 4.90
N LYS A 417 -20.90 -16.59 3.63
CA LYS A 417 -21.92 -17.12 2.73
C LYS A 417 -21.23 -17.97 1.66
N HIS A 418 -21.49 -19.28 1.72
CA HIS A 418 -21.06 -20.21 0.67
C HIS A 418 -21.88 -20.00 -0.60
N ILE A 419 -21.25 -20.22 -1.74
CA ILE A 419 -21.84 -20.03 -3.06
C ILE A 419 -22.33 -21.40 -3.54
N ASN A 420 -23.65 -21.59 -3.50
CA ASN A 420 -24.29 -22.84 -3.93
C ASN A 420 -25.03 -22.60 -5.24
N SER A 421 -24.55 -23.18 -6.32
CA SER A 421 -25.17 -23.09 -7.65
C SER A 421 -26.61 -23.58 -7.64
N LEU A 422 -27.50 -22.79 -8.20
CA LEU A 422 -28.94 -23.17 -8.36
C LEU A 422 -29.29 -23.17 -9.84
N PRO A 423 -30.03 -24.19 -10.32
CA PRO A 423 -30.57 -24.21 -11.69
C PRO A 423 -31.43 -22.97 -11.95
N SER A 424 -31.18 -22.28 -13.04
CA SER A 424 -31.99 -21.13 -13.48
C SER A 424 -32.37 -21.26 -14.93
N LYS A 425 -33.53 -20.72 -15.29
CA LYS A 425 -34.04 -20.64 -16.67
C LYS A 425 -34.06 -19.19 -17.21
N LYS A 426 -33.35 -18.26 -16.55
CA LYS A 426 -33.39 -16.84 -16.92
C LYS A 426 -32.20 -16.46 -17.78
N ASP A 427 -32.47 -15.66 -18.81
CA ASP A 427 -31.45 -14.91 -19.52
C ASP A 427 -30.89 -13.81 -18.62
N ILE A 428 -29.60 -13.53 -18.76
CA ILE A 428 -28.94 -12.54 -17.94
C ILE A 428 -28.92 -11.22 -18.69
N ASN A 429 -29.33 -10.18 -17.99
CA ASN A 429 -29.15 -8.82 -18.45
C ASN A 429 -27.97 -8.16 -17.68
N LEU A 430 -26.91 -7.81 -18.37
CA LEU A 430 -25.75 -7.11 -17.80
C LEU A 430 -25.97 -5.60 -17.67
N ASN A 431 -27.21 -5.11 -17.81
CA ASN A 431 -27.57 -3.69 -17.91
C ASN A 431 -27.15 -2.81 -16.73
N GLU A 432 -26.80 -3.39 -15.57
CA GLU A 432 -26.36 -2.61 -14.42
C GLU A 432 -24.87 -2.20 -14.48
N TYR A 433 -24.14 -2.68 -15.48
CA TYR A 433 -22.70 -2.41 -15.55
C TYR A 433 -22.36 -1.22 -16.44
N LYS A 434 -22.34 -0.02 -15.85
CA LYS A 434 -21.93 1.25 -16.50
C LYS A 434 -20.40 1.37 -16.65
N ASN A 435 -19.65 0.29 -16.83
CA ASN A 435 -18.20 0.39 -16.87
C ASN A 435 -17.67 0.62 -18.28
N LYS A 436 -16.86 1.68 -18.44
CA LYS A 436 -16.14 2.00 -19.69
C LYS A 436 -15.33 0.81 -20.25
N GLU A 437 -14.93 -0.11 -19.39
CA GLU A 437 -14.09 -1.25 -19.72
C GLU A 437 -14.83 -2.31 -20.54
N LEU A 438 -16.13 -2.55 -20.31
CA LEU A 438 -16.94 -3.46 -21.14
C LEU A 438 -17.19 -2.91 -22.53
N LYS A 439 -17.17 -1.59 -22.72
CA LYS A 439 -17.31 -0.97 -24.06
C LYS A 439 -16.22 -1.40 -25.04
N ASN A 440 -15.06 -1.80 -24.53
CA ASN A 440 -13.92 -2.22 -25.34
C ASN A 440 -13.90 -3.73 -25.61
N ALA A 441 -14.74 -4.52 -24.89
CA ALA A 441 -14.82 -5.98 -25.01
C ALA A 441 -15.60 -6.46 -26.24
N LYS A 442 -15.35 -5.84 -27.40
CA LYS A 442 -16.06 -6.15 -28.64
C LYS A 442 -15.75 -7.57 -29.14
N ASN A 443 -16.78 -8.40 -29.22
CA ASN A 443 -16.84 -9.65 -29.99
C ASN A 443 -15.94 -10.84 -29.57
N ASN A 444 -14.99 -10.67 -28.65
CA ASN A 444 -14.03 -11.72 -28.25
C ASN A 444 -14.12 -12.13 -26.78
N ALA A 445 -15.00 -11.50 -25.99
CA ALA A 445 -15.14 -11.86 -24.60
C ALA A 445 -15.89 -13.19 -24.44
N LYS A 446 -15.42 -14.00 -23.49
CA LYS A 446 -15.98 -15.31 -23.15
C LYS A 446 -16.49 -15.30 -21.72
N ILE A 447 -17.54 -16.08 -21.47
CA ILE A 447 -18.00 -16.38 -20.11
C ILE A 447 -17.78 -17.86 -19.84
N LEU A 448 -17.05 -18.14 -18.78
CA LEU A 448 -16.73 -19.49 -18.34
C LEU A 448 -17.36 -19.74 -16.97
N GLU A 449 -17.95 -20.90 -16.76
CA GLU A 449 -18.34 -21.33 -15.41
C GLU A 449 -17.07 -21.47 -14.55
N PHE A 450 -17.11 -20.95 -13.32
CA PHE A 450 -15.90 -20.85 -12.49
C PHE A 450 -15.28 -22.22 -12.20
N ASP A 451 -16.07 -23.18 -11.72
CA ASP A 451 -15.59 -24.48 -11.26
C ASP A 451 -15.10 -25.37 -12.39
N THR A 452 -15.86 -25.42 -13.49
CA THR A 452 -15.61 -26.37 -14.60
C THR A 452 -14.72 -25.80 -15.69
N LYS A 453 -14.48 -24.48 -15.67
CA LYS A 453 -13.84 -23.72 -16.77
C LYS A 453 -14.53 -23.90 -18.13
N LYS A 454 -15.77 -24.43 -18.11
CA LYS A 454 -16.57 -24.66 -19.33
C LYS A 454 -17.03 -23.34 -19.91
N GLU A 455 -16.76 -23.14 -21.19
CA GLU A 455 -17.24 -21.96 -21.92
C GLU A 455 -18.77 -22.05 -22.10
N ILE A 456 -19.47 -21.06 -21.55
CA ILE A 456 -20.94 -21.03 -21.57
C ILE A 456 -21.45 -20.04 -22.61
N CYS A 457 -20.68 -18.97 -22.86
CA CYS A 457 -21.05 -17.94 -23.82
C CYS A 457 -19.86 -17.52 -24.65
N LYS A 458 -20.01 -17.58 -25.97
CA LYS A 458 -19.01 -17.18 -26.96
C LYS A 458 -19.18 -15.74 -27.45
N LYS A 459 -20.31 -15.11 -27.13
CA LYS A 459 -20.64 -13.80 -27.68
C LYS A 459 -21.41 -12.96 -26.67
N ILE A 460 -20.90 -11.78 -26.42
CA ILE A 460 -21.59 -10.71 -25.70
C ILE A 460 -22.07 -9.71 -26.73
N VAL A 461 -23.38 -9.43 -26.73
CA VAL A 461 -24.02 -8.55 -27.71
C VAL A 461 -24.40 -7.24 -27.02
N GLU A 462 -24.01 -6.11 -27.61
CA GLU A 462 -24.52 -4.80 -27.24
C GLU A 462 -25.90 -4.60 -27.91
N GLU A 463 -26.97 -4.67 -27.13
CA GLU A 463 -28.32 -4.51 -27.64
C GLU A 463 -28.73 -3.08 -27.91
N ASN A 464 -28.14 -2.11 -27.15
CA ASN A 464 -28.46 -0.70 -27.30
C ASN A 464 -27.27 0.21 -27.02
N ILE A 465 -26.68 0.75 -28.06
CA ILE A 465 -25.49 1.62 -27.98
C ILE A 465 -25.77 2.92 -27.18
N THR A 466 -27.00 3.44 -27.25
CA THR A 466 -27.36 4.69 -26.57
C THR A 466 -27.61 4.50 -25.08
N LYS A 467 -28.05 3.32 -24.66
CA LYS A 467 -28.34 2.97 -23.27
C LYS A 467 -27.23 2.18 -22.58
N ASN A 468 -26.17 1.79 -23.29
CA ASN A 468 -25.13 0.86 -22.80
C ASN A 468 -25.71 -0.46 -22.23
N GLU A 469 -26.70 -1.00 -22.93
CA GLU A 469 -27.35 -2.27 -22.56
C GLU A 469 -26.60 -3.42 -23.21
N TRP A 470 -26.12 -4.35 -22.38
CA TRP A 470 -25.41 -5.55 -22.81
C TRP A 470 -26.20 -6.79 -22.46
N SER A 471 -26.35 -7.68 -23.38
CA SER A 471 -26.93 -8.99 -23.11
C SER A 471 -25.96 -10.12 -23.37
N ILE A 472 -26.10 -11.20 -22.61
CA ILE A 472 -25.40 -12.44 -22.82
C ILE A 472 -26.32 -13.37 -23.56
N ILE A 473 -25.98 -13.66 -24.80
CA ILE A 473 -26.68 -14.73 -25.56
C ILE A 473 -25.97 -16.04 -25.24
N SER A 474 -26.58 -16.86 -24.39
CA SER A 474 -26.07 -18.16 -24.01
C SER A 474 -26.89 -19.24 -24.66
N GLU A 475 -26.25 -20.26 -25.27
CA GLU A 475 -26.88 -21.45 -25.76
C GLU A 475 -27.37 -22.38 -24.62
N ASN A 476 -26.85 -22.16 -23.39
CA ASN A 476 -27.20 -22.92 -22.20
C ASN A 476 -27.71 -21.97 -21.11
N HIS A 477 -28.75 -22.40 -20.40
CA HIS A 477 -29.28 -21.65 -19.27
C HIS A 477 -28.23 -21.50 -18.19
N LEU A 478 -27.97 -20.24 -17.79
CA LEU A 478 -27.03 -19.93 -16.72
C LEU A 478 -27.67 -20.29 -15.37
N LYS A 479 -26.85 -20.79 -14.45
CA LYS A 479 -27.25 -21.09 -13.09
C LYS A 479 -27.19 -19.84 -12.24
N THR A 480 -28.21 -19.56 -11.44
CA THR A 480 -28.15 -18.48 -10.46
C THR A 480 -27.33 -18.91 -9.24
N ASN A 481 -26.92 -17.93 -8.44
CA ASN A 481 -26.03 -18.09 -7.29
C ASN A 481 -24.75 -18.85 -7.65
N THR A 482 -24.17 -18.51 -8.80
CA THR A 482 -23.01 -19.17 -9.40
C THR A 482 -21.99 -18.13 -9.82
N LEU A 483 -20.71 -18.44 -9.63
CA LEU A 483 -19.61 -17.63 -10.10
C LEU A 483 -19.28 -17.93 -11.56
N TYR A 484 -18.97 -16.87 -12.29
CA TYR A 484 -18.55 -16.94 -13.68
C TYR A 484 -17.30 -16.10 -13.91
N HIS A 485 -16.41 -16.59 -14.77
CA HIS A 485 -15.30 -15.82 -15.31
C HIS A 485 -15.75 -15.05 -16.54
N PHE A 486 -15.46 -13.77 -16.55
CA PHE A 486 -15.46 -12.94 -17.75
C PHE A 486 -14.02 -12.80 -18.23
N VAL A 487 -13.75 -13.25 -19.45
CA VAL A 487 -12.42 -13.28 -20.05
C VAL A 487 -12.43 -12.53 -21.38
N ASP A 488 -11.62 -11.50 -21.49
CA ASP A 488 -11.36 -10.77 -22.74
C ASP A 488 -9.84 -10.71 -22.95
N GLU A 489 -9.29 -11.72 -23.60
CA GLU A 489 -7.84 -11.87 -23.80
C GLU A 489 -7.21 -10.71 -24.58
N PRO A 490 -7.82 -10.18 -25.67
CA PRO A 490 -7.26 -9.05 -26.40
C PRO A 490 -7.10 -7.78 -25.56
N ASN A 491 -7.96 -7.59 -24.56
CA ASN A 491 -7.92 -6.44 -23.66
C ASN A 491 -7.30 -6.79 -22.29
N ASN A 492 -6.75 -7.99 -22.13
CA ASN A 492 -6.17 -8.50 -20.89
C ASN A 492 -7.11 -8.32 -19.67
N MET A 493 -8.40 -8.64 -19.87
CA MET A 493 -9.44 -8.47 -18.87
C MET A 493 -9.90 -9.83 -18.33
N TYR A 494 -9.72 -10.05 -17.03
CA TYR A 494 -10.06 -11.30 -16.34
C TYR A 494 -10.82 -10.97 -15.06
N LYS A 495 -12.16 -10.96 -15.14
CA LYS A 495 -13.04 -10.62 -14.01
C LYS A 495 -13.86 -11.81 -13.56
N ILE A 496 -14.36 -11.73 -12.35
CA ILE A 496 -15.32 -12.69 -11.79
C ILE A 496 -16.62 -11.97 -11.46
N PHE A 497 -17.73 -12.60 -11.69
CA PHE A 497 -19.02 -12.12 -11.23
C PHE A 497 -19.88 -13.25 -10.64
N LEU A 498 -20.70 -12.90 -9.66
CA LEU A 498 -21.76 -13.75 -9.13
C LEU A 498 -23.07 -13.39 -9.82
N LEU A 499 -23.72 -14.39 -10.44
CA LEU A 499 -25.09 -14.25 -10.89
C LEU A 499 -26.04 -14.54 -9.72
N LYS A 500 -26.83 -13.52 -9.32
CA LYS A 500 -27.79 -13.65 -8.22
C LYS A 500 -29.12 -14.25 -8.65
N ASN A 501 -29.93 -14.67 -7.67
CA ASN A 501 -31.24 -15.28 -7.93
C ASN A 501 -32.25 -14.36 -8.64
N ASP A 502 -32.10 -13.05 -8.49
CA ASP A 502 -32.92 -12.04 -9.17
C ASP A 502 -32.47 -11.74 -10.60
N GLY A 503 -31.35 -12.32 -11.03
CA GLY A 503 -30.74 -12.11 -12.35
C GLY A 503 -29.76 -10.95 -12.40
N SER A 504 -29.57 -10.21 -11.30
CA SER A 504 -28.53 -9.20 -11.21
C SER A 504 -27.14 -9.81 -11.00
N VAL A 505 -26.08 -9.08 -11.28
CA VAL A 505 -24.70 -9.53 -11.14
C VAL A 505 -23.94 -8.67 -10.14
N ASP A 506 -23.11 -9.33 -9.31
CA ASP A 506 -22.13 -8.68 -8.46
C ASP A 506 -20.74 -8.98 -9.00
N TRP A 507 -19.98 -7.96 -9.34
CA TRP A 507 -18.61 -8.08 -9.82
C TRP A 507 -17.59 -8.04 -8.67
N TYR A 508 -16.58 -8.90 -8.77
CA TYR A 508 -15.53 -9.04 -7.77
C TYR A 508 -14.13 -8.94 -8.38
#